data_249b3c58407b2cefe24733a878043cac
#
_entry.id   249b3c58407b2cefe24733a878043cac
#
_cell.length_a   1.000
_cell.length_b   1.000
_cell.length_c   1.000
_cell.angle_alpha   90.00
_cell.angle_beta   90.00
_cell.angle_gamma   90.00
#
_symmetry.space_group_name_H-M   'P 1'
#
loop_
_entity.id
_entity.type
_entity.pdbx_description
1 polymer ?
#
loop_
_entity_poly.entity_id
_entity_poly.type
_entity_poly.pdbx_seq_one_letter_code
_entity_poly.pdbx_strand_id
1 'polypeptide(L)'
;MNSFFHEAVEENPIIAAVKNMDDLKICCSLEDIRVVFILFGDVCSIREIVQQIKDSGKVAMVHVDLISGLSSKEIVVDFIRKNTEADGIISTKAALIKRGKELKMFTVLRYFLLDSMAYENIRQQQHAVKPDYIEVLPGVMPKVIGKVCKMS
;
A
#
# COMPACT_ATOMS: atom_id res chain seq x y z
N MET A 1 -10.40 12.88 4.72
CA MET A 1 -9.21 12.13 4.33
C MET A 1 -9.51 10.95 3.41
N ASN A 2 -10.50 10.11 3.78
CA ASN A 2 -10.87 8.97 2.93
C ASN A 2 -11.32 9.40 1.53
N SER A 3 -12.03 10.54 1.43
CA SER A 3 -12.50 10.99 0.14
C SER A 3 -11.36 11.36 -0.81
N PHE A 4 -10.27 11.94 -0.29
CA PHE A 4 -9.13 12.28 -1.14
C PHE A 4 -8.48 11.03 -1.74
N PHE A 5 -8.28 9.98 -0.91
CA PHE A 5 -7.69 8.74 -1.39
C PHE A 5 -8.60 8.08 -2.44
N HIS A 6 -9.88 7.92 -2.14
CA HIS A 6 -10.83 7.30 -3.06
C HIS A 6 -10.93 8.09 -4.37
N GLU A 7 -10.96 9.40 -4.27
CA GLU A 7 -11.02 10.27 -5.44
C GLU A 7 -9.77 10.09 -6.31
N ALA A 8 -8.58 10.05 -5.69
CA ALA A 8 -7.34 9.86 -6.43
C ALA A 8 -7.31 8.53 -7.18
N VAL A 9 -7.82 7.46 -6.56
CA VAL A 9 -7.84 6.13 -7.19
C VAL A 9 -8.87 6.08 -8.30
N GLU A 10 -10.03 6.68 -8.12
CA GLU A 10 -11.11 6.63 -9.11
C GLU A 10 -10.87 7.55 -10.31
N GLU A 11 -10.34 8.75 -10.08
CA GLU A 11 -10.07 9.71 -11.15
C GLU A 11 -8.82 9.35 -11.95
N ASN A 12 -7.83 8.81 -11.26
CA ASN A 12 -6.55 8.46 -11.85
C ASN A 12 -6.20 7.04 -11.45
N PRO A 13 -6.67 6.04 -12.22
CA PRO A 13 -6.45 4.66 -11.84
C PRO A 13 -4.99 4.22 -11.93
N ILE A 14 -4.11 5.05 -12.47
CA ILE A 14 -2.69 4.70 -12.57
C ILE A 14 -2.05 4.86 -11.20
N ILE A 15 -1.63 3.73 -10.65
CA ILE A 15 -0.91 3.68 -9.39
C ILE A 15 0.51 3.22 -9.72
N ALA A 16 1.50 4.00 -9.32
CA ALA A 16 2.89 3.64 -9.57
C ALA A 16 3.47 2.90 -8.38
N ALA A 17 4.19 1.83 -8.65
CA ALA A 17 4.96 1.13 -7.63
C ALA A 17 6.43 1.46 -7.85
N VAL A 18 7.09 2.00 -6.84
CA VAL A 18 8.49 2.40 -6.94
C VAL A 18 9.36 1.43 -6.15
N LYS A 19 10.45 0.99 -6.78
CA LYS A 19 11.34 -0.02 -6.22
C LYS A 19 12.75 0.51 -5.94
N ASN A 20 13.01 1.77 -6.29
CA ASN A 20 14.32 2.40 -6.07
C ASN A 20 14.17 3.91 -6.20
N MET A 21 15.25 4.63 -5.91
CA MET A 21 15.23 6.09 -5.95
C MET A 21 15.02 6.66 -7.36
N ASP A 22 15.52 5.98 -8.38
CA ASP A 22 15.33 6.44 -9.76
C ASP A 22 13.86 6.37 -10.14
N ASP A 23 13.19 5.27 -9.80
CA ASP A 23 11.75 5.13 -10.01
C ASP A 23 10.99 6.25 -9.29
N LEU A 24 11.41 6.55 -8.06
CA LEU A 24 10.76 7.57 -7.26
C LEU A 24 10.84 8.94 -7.93
N LYS A 25 12.02 9.29 -8.43
CA LYS A 25 12.21 10.58 -9.10
C LYS A 25 11.33 10.71 -10.33
N ILE A 26 11.25 9.63 -11.12
CA ILE A 26 10.40 9.62 -12.31
C ILE A 26 8.94 9.80 -11.92
N CYS A 27 8.47 9.05 -10.93
CA CYS A 27 7.08 9.14 -10.47
C CYS A 27 6.73 10.53 -9.98
N CYS A 28 7.62 11.15 -9.21
CA CYS A 28 7.36 12.48 -8.67
C CYS A 28 7.25 13.55 -9.76
N SER A 29 7.87 13.32 -10.92
CA SER A 29 7.81 14.25 -12.04
C SER A 29 6.60 14.06 -12.96
N LEU A 30 5.86 12.96 -12.80
CA LEU A 30 4.72 12.62 -13.67
C LEU A 30 3.42 13.05 -12.99
N GLU A 31 2.76 14.05 -13.56
CA GLU A 31 1.54 14.61 -12.97
C GLU A 31 0.36 13.65 -12.98
N ASP A 32 0.33 12.71 -13.92
CA ASP A 32 -0.78 11.78 -14.06
C ASP A 32 -0.81 10.70 -12.98
N ILE A 33 0.32 10.49 -12.30
CA ILE A 33 0.41 9.53 -11.21
C ILE A 33 0.04 10.24 -9.92
N ARG A 34 -0.99 9.76 -9.24
CA ARG A 34 -1.46 10.40 -8.02
C ARG A 34 -1.26 9.54 -6.78
N VAL A 35 -1.11 8.24 -6.97
CA VAL A 35 -0.89 7.31 -5.86
C VAL A 35 0.40 6.54 -6.10
N VAL A 36 1.26 6.52 -5.10
CA VAL A 36 2.56 5.84 -5.19
C VAL A 36 2.65 4.78 -4.10
N PHE A 37 2.91 3.54 -4.51
CA PHE A 37 3.18 2.43 -3.61
C PHE A 37 4.69 2.31 -3.45
N ILE A 38 5.17 2.43 -2.21
CA ILE A 38 6.60 2.38 -1.90
C ILE A 38 6.98 0.94 -1.55
N LEU A 39 7.80 0.34 -2.42
CA LEU A 39 8.20 -1.06 -2.29
C LEU A 39 9.69 -1.21 -1.95
N PHE A 40 10.33 -0.16 -1.41
CA PHE A 40 11.75 -0.19 -1.10
C PHE A 40 12.04 0.77 0.06
N GLY A 41 13.27 0.71 0.52
CA GLY A 41 13.74 1.60 1.56
C GLY A 41 13.99 0.86 2.87
N ASP A 42 14.39 1.60 3.87
CA ASP A 42 14.67 1.06 5.19
C ASP A 42 14.19 2.04 6.25
N VAL A 43 14.36 1.64 7.50
CA VAL A 43 13.92 2.44 8.64
C VAL A 43 14.58 3.81 8.67
N CYS A 44 15.77 3.94 8.09
CA CYS A 44 16.50 5.21 8.07
C CYS A 44 16.08 6.13 6.92
N SER A 45 15.58 5.58 5.82
CA SER A 45 15.25 6.35 4.61
C SER A 45 13.77 6.55 4.37
N ILE A 46 12.91 5.75 5.01
CA ILE A 46 11.49 5.75 4.66
C ILE A 46 10.83 7.13 4.87
N ARG A 47 11.24 7.85 5.88
CA ARG A 47 10.67 9.17 6.14
C ARG A 47 10.91 10.13 4.97
N GLU A 48 12.14 10.15 4.45
CA GLU A 48 12.48 11.02 3.32
C GLU A 48 11.79 10.58 2.03
N ILE A 49 11.70 9.27 1.82
CA ILE A 49 11.01 8.73 0.64
C ILE A 49 9.55 9.19 0.64
N VAL A 50 8.87 9.02 1.75
CA VAL A 50 7.48 9.46 1.89
C VAL A 50 7.38 10.97 1.68
N GLN A 51 8.30 11.73 2.27
CA GLN A 51 8.25 13.18 2.17
C GLN A 51 8.38 13.68 0.73
N GLN A 52 9.26 13.07 -0.05
CA GLN A 52 9.40 13.44 -1.46
C GLN A 52 8.09 13.24 -2.22
N ILE A 53 7.40 12.15 -1.95
CA ILE A 53 6.12 11.87 -2.59
C ILE A 53 5.07 12.90 -2.15
N LYS A 54 5.01 13.20 -0.86
CA LYS A 54 4.06 14.17 -0.34
C LYS A 54 4.34 15.56 -0.87
N ASP A 55 5.60 15.92 -0.99
CA ASP A 55 5.98 17.23 -1.54
C ASP A 55 5.57 17.39 -3.00
N SER A 56 5.45 16.28 -3.73
CA SER A 56 4.98 16.34 -5.12
C SER A 56 3.44 16.27 -5.23
N GLY A 57 2.74 16.29 -4.09
CA GLY A 57 1.28 16.36 -4.07
C GLY A 57 0.59 15.02 -4.29
N LYS A 58 1.27 13.91 -4.06
CA LYS A 58 0.75 12.57 -4.32
C LYS A 58 0.43 11.83 -3.02
N VAL A 59 -0.38 10.78 -3.14
CA VAL A 59 -0.68 9.88 -2.02
C VAL A 59 0.45 8.88 -1.86
N ALA A 60 0.97 8.74 -0.66
CA ALA A 60 2.07 7.82 -0.36
C ALA A 60 1.58 6.65 0.47
N MET A 61 1.74 5.43 -0.08
CA MET A 61 1.37 4.18 0.58
C MET A 61 2.63 3.36 0.79
N VAL A 62 2.90 2.97 2.03
CA VAL A 62 4.11 2.23 2.38
C VAL A 62 3.83 0.75 2.50
N HIS A 63 4.57 -0.07 1.76
CA HIS A 63 4.49 -1.52 1.88
C HIS A 63 5.35 -1.95 3.06
N VAL A 64 4.72 -2.04 4.24
CA VAL A 64 5.45 -2.22 5.49
C VAL A 64 6.23 -3.54 5.59
N ASP A 65 5.82 -4.55 4.83
CA ASP A 65 6.53 -5.83 4.82
C ASP A 65 7.88 -5.76 4.10
N LEU A 66 8.08 -4.74 3.27
CA LEU A 66 9.26 -4.62 2.41
C LEU A 66 10.26 -3.56 2.87
N ILE A 67 10.00 -2.88 3.97
CA ILE A 67 10.91 -1.85 4.47
C ILE A 67 11.92 -2.52 5.40
N SER A 68 13.20 -2.44 5.04
CA SER A 68 14.26 -3.07 5.80
C SER A 68 14.39 -2.45 7.20
N GLY A 69 14.56 -3.31 8.19
CA GLY A 69 14.68 -2.86 9.57
C GLY A 69 13.39 -2.81 10.34
N LEU A 70 12.25 -3.00 9.67
CA LEU A 70 10.96 -3.09 10.33
C LEU A 70 10.58 -4.55 10.54
N SER A 71 9.96 -4.83 11.68
CA SER A 71 9.47 -6.18 11.99
C SER A 71 8.06 -6.39 11.46
N SER A 72 7.56 -7.63 11.58
CA SER A 72 6.19 -7.94 11.17
C SER A 72 5.16 -7.69 12.27
N LYS A 73 5.52 -6.92 13.29
CA LYS A 73 4.65 -6.64 14.43
C LYS A 73 3.84 -5.36 14.21
N GLU A 74 2.72 -5.26 14.90
CA GLU A 74 1.82 -4.13 14.78
C GLU A 74 2.48 -2.78 15.07
N ILE A 75 3.51 -2.77 15.90
CA ILE A 75 4.24 -1.54 16.23
C ILE A 75 4.84 -0.86 15.00
N VAL A 76 5.08 -1.63 13.94
CA VAL A 76 5.58 -1.09 12.67
C VAL A 76 4.61 -0.06 12.10
N VAL A 77 3.31 -0.34 12.21
CA VAL A 77 2.29 0.57 11.70
C VAL A 77 2.29 1.86 12.51
N ASP A 78 2.44 1.75 13.83
CA ASP A 78 2.58 2.92 14.70
C ASP A 78 3.80 3.75 14.32
N PHE A 79 4.91 3.08 14.01
CA PHE A 79 6.14 3.76 13.59
C PHE A 79 5.91 4.58 12.33
N ILE A 80 5.29 3.97 11.32
CA ILE A 80 4.99 4.67 10.06
C ILE A 80 4.06 5.87 10.32
N ARG A 81 3.05 5.67 11.13
CA ARG A 81 2.08 6.73 11.44
C ARG A 81 2.73 7.91 12.14
N LYS A 82 3.64 7.65 13.09
CA LYS A 82 4.24 8.70 13.91
C LYS A 82 5.44 9.37 13.25
N ASN A 83 6.19 8.64 12.44
CA ASN A 83 7.46 9.11 11.93
C ASN A 83 7.45 9.50 10.46
N THR A 84 6.36 9.27 9.75
CA THR A 84 6.23 9.67 8.36
C THR A 84 4.89 10.34 8.13
N GLU A 85 4.73 10.97 6.97
CA GLU A 85 3.46 11.54 6.56
C GLU A 85 2.73 10.64 5.58
N ALA A 86 3.01 9.33 5.60
CA ALA A 86 2.34 8.38 4.73
C ALA A 86 0.83 8.41 4.95
N ASP A 87 0.10 8.29 3.85
CA ASP A 87 -1.37 8.26 3.88
C ASP A 87 -1.89 6.90 4.29
N GLY A 88 -1.13 5.85 4.05
CA GLY A 88 -1.57 4.52 4.37
C GLY A 88 -0.49 3.47 4.25
N ILE A 89 -0.89 2.23 4.43
CA ILE A 89 0.01 1.09 4.42
C ILE A 89 -0.51 0.00 3.49
N ILE A 90 0.42 -0.81 3.00
CA ILE A 90 0.15 -2.02 2.25
C ILE A 90 0.81 -3.15 3.01
N SER A 91 0.12 -4.26 3.18
CA SER A 91 0.69 -5.42 3.83
C SER A 91 0.02 -6.69 3.34
N THR A 92 0.74 -7.81 3.44
CA THR A 92 0.17 -9.13 3.23
C THR A 92 -0.41 -9.71 4.52
N LYS A 93 -0.24 -9.01 5.63
CA LYS A 93 -0.62 -9.51 6.96
C LYS A 93 -1.85 -8.79 7.50
N ALA A 94 -2.91 -9.57 7.74
CA ALA A 94 -4.17 -9.02 8.22
C ALA A 94 -4.04 -8.23 9.52
N ALA A 95 -3.17 -8.67 10.44
CA ALA A 95 -2.99 -7.98 11.71
C ALA A 95 -2.47 -6.56 11.53
N LEU A 96 -1.57 -6.34 10.55
CA LEU A 96 -1.04 -5.01 10.27
C LEU A 96 -2.10 -4.12 9.63
N ILE A 97 -2.93 -4.69 8.77
CA ILE A 97 -4.04 -3.96 8.16
C ILE A 97 -5.04 -3.52 9.23
N LYS A 98 -5.36 -4.42 10.16
CA LYS A 98 -6.24 -4.09 11.26
C LYS A 98 -5.69 -2.91 12.06
N ARG A 99 -4.39 -2.94 12.38
CA ARG A 99 -3.77 -1.85 13.12
C ARG A 99 -3.82 -0.53 12.35
N GLY A 100 -3.58 -0.59 11.04
CA GLY A 100 -3.69 0.60 10.18
C GLY A 100 -5.08 1.21 10.26
N LYS A 101 -6.11 0.39 10.24
CA LYS A 101 -7.49 0.88 10.36
C LYS A 101 -7.73 1.53 11.71
N GLU A 102 -7.20 0.95 12.79
CA GLU A 102 -7.31 1.53 14.12
C GLU A 102 -6.67 2.90 14.20
N LEU A 103 -5.59 3.11 13.46
CA LEU A 103 -4.88 4.38 13.42
C LEU A 103 -5.43 5.33 12.35
N LYS A 104 -6.54 4.96 11.71
CA LYS A 104 -7.22 5.76 10.68
C LYS A 104 -6.34 6.02 9.46
N MET A 105 -5.51 5.05 9.11
CA MET A 105 -4.72 5.08 7.88
C MET A 105 -5.48 4.33 6.79
N PHE A 106 -5.19 4.67 5.54
CA PHE A 106 -5.68 3.87 4.42
C PHE A 106 -4.97 2.54 4.41
N THR A 107 -5.66 1.50 3.98
CA THR A 107 -5.11 0.14 4.03
C THR A 107 -5.33 -0.57 2.71
N VAL A 108 -4.29 -1.26 2.26
CA VAL A 108 -4.34 -2.14 1.09
C VAL A 108 -3.83 -3.50 1.52
N LEU A 109 -4.68 -4.50 1.42
CA LEU A 109 -4.31 -5.87 1.73
C LEU A 109 -3.87 -6.53 0.44
N ARG A 110 -2.63 -7.04 0.42
CA ARG A 110 -2.00 -7.57 -0.78
C ARG A 110 -1.93 -9.09 -0.71
N TYR A 111 -2.33 -9.73 -1.79
CA TYR A 111 -2.34 -11.20 -1.90
C TYR A 111 -1.64 -11.64 -3.17
N PHE A 112 -1.03 -12.82 -3.08
CA PHE A 112 -0.59 -13.56 -4.24
C PHE A 112 -1.61 -14.67 -4.49
N LEU A 113 -2.29 -14.62 -5.61
CA LEU A 113 -3.30 -15.61 -5.96
C LEU A 113 -2.63 -16.76 -6.69
N LEU A 114 -2.36 -17.86 -5.96
CA LEU A 114 -1.68 -19.02 -6.52
C LEU A 114 -2.65 -20.13 -6.94
N ASP A 115 -3.80 -20.21 -6.26
CA ASP A 115 -4.80 -21.24 -6.53
C ASP A 115 -6.15 -20.81 -5.97
N SER A 116 -7.15 -21.70 -6.09
CA SER A 116 -8.50 -21.43 -5.62
C SER A 116 -8.60 -21.30 -4.09
N MET A 117 -7.75 -22.00 -3.35
CA MET A 117 -7.75 -21.87 -1.89
C MET A 117 -7.27 -20.50 -1.45
N ALA A 118 -6.32 -19.94 -2.18
CA ALA A 118 -5.88 -18.58 -1.89
C ALA A 118 -7.04 -17.59 -2.04
N TYR A 119 -7.87 -17.78 -3.06
CA TYR A 119 -9.04 -16.95 -3.28
C TYR A 119 -10.01 -16.99 -2.09
N GLU A 120 -10.28 -18.18 -1.58
CA GLU A 120 -11.15 -18.34 -0.41
C GLU A 120 -10.57 -17.66 0.83
N ASN A 121 -9.26 -17.79 1.04
CA ASN A 121 -8.59 -17.13 2.16
C ASN A 121 -8.71 -15.61 2.06
N ILE A 122 -8.63 -15.05 0.87
CA ILE A 122 -8.81 -13.63 0.65
C ILE A 122 -10.18 -13.19 1.13
N ARG A 123 -11.22 -13.93 0.75
CA ARG A 123 -12.59 -13.59 1.14
C ARG A 123 -12.76 -13.62 2.66
N GLN A 124 -12.21 -14.63 3.31
CA GLN A 124 -12.33 -14.76 4.77
C GLN A 124 -11.62 -13.63 5.49
N GLN A 125 -10.41 -13.29 5.08
CA GLN A 125 -9.66 -12.22 5.72
C GLN A 125 -10.24 -10.85 5.43
N GLN A 126 -10.82 -10.67 4.27
CA GLN A 126 -11.53 -9.45 3.93
C GLN A 126 -12.64 -9.16 4.93
N HIS A 127 -13.40 -10.18 5.30
CA HIS A 127 -14.47 -10.01 6.28
C HIS A 127 -13.91 -9.70 7.68
N ALA A 128 -12.74 -10.23 7.99
CA ALA A 128 -12.14 -10.04 9.31
C ALA A 128 -11.58 -8.65 9.53
N VAL A 129 -10.89 -8.07 8.55
CA VAL A 129 -10.16 -6.80 8.74
C VAL A 129 -10.70 -5.64 7.91
N LYS A 130 -11.49 -5.90 6.89
CA LYS A 130 -12.14 -4.89 6.04
C LYS A 130 -11.18 -3.80 5.57
N PRO A 131 -10.14 -4.15 4.79
CA PRO A 131 -9.22 -3.15 4.26
C PRO A 131 -9.96 -2.21 3.30
N ASP A 132 -9.40 -1.04 3.06
CA ASP A 132 -9.98 -0.10 2.10
C ASP A 132 -9.92 -0.65 0.67
N TYR A 133 -8.82 -1.34 0.34
CA TYR A 133 -8.63 -1.97 -0.97
C TYR A 133 -7.92 -3.31 -0.82
N ILE A 134 -8.14 -4.18 -1.79
CA ILE A 134 -7.40 -5.44 -1.89
C ILE A 134 -6.64 -5.42 -3.22
N GLU A 135 -5.34 -5.67 -3.15
CA GLU A 135 -4.52 -5.87 -4.34
C GLU A 135 -4.27 -7.37 -4.49
N VAL A 136 -4.66 -7.93 -5.60
CA VAL A 136 -4.48 -9.36 -5.88
C VAL A 136 -3.44 -9.49 -6.99
N LEU A 137 -2.34 -10.16 -6.69
CA LEU A 137 -1.28 -10.40 -7.66
C LEU A 137 -1.43 -11.81 -8.22
N PRO A 138 -1.24 -11.99 -9.52
CA PRO A 138 -1.55 -13.28 -10.17
C PRO A 138 -0.57 -14.40 -9.84
N GLY A 139 0.55 -14.15 -9.19
CA GLY A 139 1.53 -15.18 -8.98
C GLY A 139 2.10 -15.66 -10.32
N VAL A 140 1.95 -16.97 -10.61
CA VAL A 140 2.45 -17.53 -11.87
C VAL A 140 1.37 -17.59 -12.96
N MET A 141 0.17 -17.12 -12.68
CA MET A 141 -0.97 -17.20 -13.59
C MET A 141 -1.10 -15.88 -14.36
N PRO A 142 -0.65 -15.81 -15.61
CA PRO A 142 -0.65 -14.53 -16.34
C PRO A 142 -2.03 -13.99 -16.66
N LYS A 143 -3.06 -14.84 -16.63
CA LYS A 143 -4.43 -14.41 -16.92
C LYS A 143 -5.10 -13.71 -15.73
N VAL A 144 -4.61 -13.90 -14.53
CA VAL A 144 -5.14 -13.23 -13.35
C VAL A 144 -4.35 -11.94 -13.19
N ILE A 145 -4.88 -10.88 -13.71
CA ILE A 145 -4.19 -9.60 -13.69
C ILE A 145 -4.29 -8.99 -12.31
N GLY A 146 -3.16 -8.52 -11.78
CA GLY A 146 -3.15 -7.82 -10.52
C GLY A 146 -4.03 -6.57 -10.60
N LYS A 147 -4.89 -6.41 -9.62
CA LYS A 147 -5.79 -5.25 -9.60
C LYS A 147 -6.04 -4.83 -8.16
N VAL A 148 -6.39 -3.58 -8.01
CA VAL A 148 -6.84 -3.06 -6.73
C VAL A 148 -8.37 -3.09 -6.75
N CYS A 149 -8.95 -3.81 -5.81
CA CYS A 149 -10.39 -3.94 -5.69
C CYS A 149 -10.88 -3.09 -4.53
N LYS A 150 -11.85 -2.21 -4.80
CA LYS A 150 -12.44 -1.40 -3.76
C LYS A 150 -13.33 -2.26 -2.89
N MET A 151 -13.12 -2.17 -1.58
CA MET A 151 -13.87 -2.94 -0.60
C MET A 151 -14.67 -1.97 0.25
N SER A 152 -15.94 -1.99 0.11
CA SER A 152 -16.81 -1.11 0.88
C SER A 152 -17.48 -1.82 2.05
#